data_92fe5bd55c31d2b79e9a2878ebf2410f
#
_entry.id   92fe5bd55c31d2b79e9a2878ebf2410f
#
_cell.length_a   1.000
_cell.length_b   1.000
_cell.length_c   1.000
_cell.angle_alpha   90.00
_cell.angle_beta   90.00
_cell.angle_gamma   90.00
#
_symmetry.space_group_name_H-M   'P 1'
#
loop_
_entity.id
_entity.type
_entity.pdbx_description
1 polymer ?
#
loop_
_entity_poly.entity_id
_entity_poly.type
_entity_poly.pdbx_seq_one_letter_code
_entity_poly.pdbx_strand_id
1 'polypeptide(L)'
;MLTLDARKTALVVIDLQEGILPFAGGPHTADEVVSRAARLAEKCRASGAPVIMVRVGWSADFAEALKQPVDAQAPAHALPDNWWTYPVSLGKRDSDIEVTKRQWGAFYGTDLELQLRRRGIDTIILCGISTNIGVESTARNAWELGFNLVIVEDACSAASAEQHQSSMTHIFPRIGRVRSTDEILSAL
;
A
#
# COMPACT_ATOMS: atom_id res chain seq x y z
N MET A 1 -19.73 14.40 3.36
CA MET A 1 -19.70 12.97 2.95
C MET A 1 -18.57 12.84 1.93
N LEU A 2 -17.75 11.78 1.97
CA LEU A 2 -16.74 11.53 0.95
C LEU A 2 -17.44 11.06 -0.35
N THR A 3 -17.01 11.60 -1.48
CA THR A 3 -17.41 11.13 -2.82
C THR A 3 -16.16 10.97 -3.65
N LEU A 4 -16.03 9.86 -4.37
CA LEU A 4 -14.90 9.52 -5.21
C LEU A 4 -15.36 9.30 -6.66
N ASP A 5 -14.71 9.96 -7.61
CA ASP A 5 -14.90 9.66 -9.04
C ASP A 5 -14.02 8.48 -9.42
N ALA A 6 -14.62 7.32 -9.69
CA ALA A 6 -13.91 6.10 -10.04
C ALA A 6 -12.98 6.25 -11.24
N ARG A 7 -13.29 7.18 -12.19
CA ARG A 7 -12.48 7.46 -13.37
C ARG A 7 -11.17 8.21 -13.05
N LYS A 8 -11.11 8.84 -11.87
CA LYS A 8 -9.97 9.63 -11.39
C LYS A 8 -9.31 9.06 -10.15
N THR A 9 -9.82 7.94 -9.66
CA THR A 9 -9.38 7.29 -8.43
C THR A 9 -8.74 5.94 -8.72
N ALA A 10 -7.63 5.63 -8.05
CA ALA A 10 -7.02 4.31 -8.08
C ALA A 10 -6.86 3.76 -6.66
N LEU A 11 -6.99 2.45 -6.50
CA LEU A 11 -6.58 1.75 -5.28
C LEU A 11 -5.11 1.33 -5.42
N VAL A 12 -4.28 1.69 -4.45
CA VAL A 12 -2.88 1.27 -4.35
C VAL A 12 -2.72 0.45 -3.07
N VAL A 13 -2.41 -0.84 -3.24
CA VAL A 13 -2.27 -1.82 -2.17
C VAL A 13 -0.78 -2.07 -1.95
N ILE A 14 -0.28 -1.72 -0.75
CA ILE A 14 1.14 -1.78 -0.42
C ILE A 14 1.49 -3.11 0.27
N ASP A 15 2.32 -3.89 -0.40
CA ASP A 15 3.07 -5.03 0.13
C ASP A 15 2.23 -6.12 0.82
N LEU A 16 0.97 -6.33 0.40
CA LEU A 16 0.17 -7.45 0.89
C LEU A 16 0.61 -8.76 0.21
N GLN A 17 1.83 -9.16 0.47
CA GLN A 17 2.50 -10.37 0.02
C GLN A 17 2.90 -11.25 1.21
N GLU A 18 2.97 -12.55 1.04
CA GLU A 18 3.22 -13.53 2.11
C GLU A 18 4.47 -13.20 2.94
N GLY A 19 5.52 -12.69 2.29
CA GLY A 19 6.75 -12.30 3.00
C GLY A 19 6.61 -11.09 3.91
N ILE A 20 5.57 -10.26 3.72
CA ILE A 20 5.33 -9.03 4.49
C ILE A 20 4.21 -9.19 5.52
N LEU A 21 3.26 -10.08 5.31
CA LEU A 21 2.13 -10.28 6.24
C LEU A 21 2.56 -10.49 7.71
N PRO A 22 3.67 -11.19 8.02
CA PRO A 22 4.13 -11.36 9.40
C PRO A 22 4.48 -10.06 10.14
N PHE A 23 4.65 -8.94 9.43
CA PHE A 23 4.92 -7.63 10.04
C PHE A 23 3.66 -6.89 10.52
N ALA A 24 2.48 -7.47 10.36
CA ALA A 24 1.23 -6.95 10.92
C ALA A 24 1.10 -7.30 12.41
N GLY A 25 1.80 -6.57 13.26
CA GLY A 25 1.76 -6.72 14.72
C GLY A 25 0.63 -5.95 15.41
N GLY A 26 0.00 -4.98 14.72
CA GLY A 26 -1.14 -4.24 15.24
C GLY A 26 -1.43 -2.91 14.53
N PRO A 27 -2.63 -2.34 14.74
CA PRO A 27 -3.76 -2.83 15.56
C PRO A 27 -4.57 -3.95 14.87
N HIS A 28 -4.48 -4.06 13.53
CA HIS A 28 -5.23 -5.03 12.74
C HIS A 28 -4.33 -6.21 12.37
N THR A 29 -4.90 -7.41 12.40
CA THR A 29 -4.20 -8.61 11.96
C THR A 29 -3.97 -8.61 10.45
N ALA A 30 -3.00 -9.41 9.97
CA ALA A 30 -2.77 -9.56 8.53
C ALA A 30 -4.03 -9.98 7.78
N ASP A 31 -4.78 -10.95 8.32
CA ASP A 31 -6.02 -11.46 7.70
C ASP A 31 -7.10 -10.38 7.60
N GLU A 32 -7.25 -9.54 8.62
CA GLU A 32 -8.19 -8.41 8.58
C GLU A 32 -7.80 -7.39 7.51
N VAL A 33 -6.51 -7.02 7.44
CA VAL A 33 -6.00 -6.09 6.43
C VAL A 33 -6.20 -6.65 5.03
N VAL A 34 -5.85 -7.91 4.79
CA VAL A 34 -6.03 -8.58 3.49
C VAL A 34 -7.50 -8.65 3.11
N SER A 35 -8.39 -9.04 4.04
CA SER A 35 -9.83 -9.13 3.80
C SER A 35 -10.43 -7.77 3.41
N ARG A 36 -10.05 -6.69 4.11
CA ARG A 36 -10.53 -5.33 3.82
C ARG A 36 -9.97 -4.82 2.48
N ALA A 37 -8.69 -5.06 2.20
CA ALA A 37 -8.09 -4.72 0.92
C ALA A 37 -8.75 -5.47 -0.25
N ALA A 38 -9.11 -6.73 -0.07
CA ALA A 38 -9.85 -7.51 -1.07
C ALA A 38 -11.22 -6.92 -1.38
N ARG A 39 -11.97 -6.49 -0.34
CA ARG A 39 -13.27 -5.80 -0.50
C ARG A 39 -13.12 -4.48 -1.27
N LEU A 40 -12.09 -3.69 -0.93
CA LEU A 40 -11.77 -2.44 -1.64
C LEU A 40 -11.43 -2.70 -3.10
N ALA A 41 -10.58 -3.70 -3.37
CA ALA A 41 -10.18 -4.05 -4.72
C ALA A 41 -11.38 -4.51 -5.57
N GLU A 42 -12.27 -5.31 -5.02
CA GLU A 42 -13.49 -5.76 -5.70
C GLU A 42 -14.40 -4.58 -6.04
N LYS A 43 -14.62 -3.67 -5.08
CA LYS A 43 -15.44 -2.46 -5.29
C LYS A 43 -14.81 -1.54 -6.34
N CYS A 44 -13.51 -1.29 -6.28
CA CYS A 44 -12.80 -0.46 -7.26
C CYS A 44 -12.96 -1.03 -8.67
N ARG A 45 -12.71 -2.34 -8.85
CA ARG A 45 -12.89 -3.01 -10.15
C ARG A 45 -14.34 -2.89 -10.67
N ALA A 46 -15.32 -3.13 -9.79
CA ALA A 46 -16.75 -3.01 -10.14
C ALA A 46 -17.14 -1.59 -10.55
N SER A 47 -16.49 -0.57 -9.99
CA SER A 47 -16.71 0.84 -10.31
C SER A 47 -15.85 1.35 -11.48
N GLY A 48 -14.97 0.51 -12.04
CA GLY A 48 -14.06 0.88 -13.14
C GLY A 48 -12.79 1.63 -12.68
N ALA A 49 -12.52 1.70 -11.39
CA ALA A 49 -11.28 2.27 -10.86
C ALA A 49 -10.14 1.21 -10.93
N PRO A 50 -8.93 1.59 -11.40
CA PRO A 50 -7.81 0.68 -11.47
C PRO A 50 -7.33 0.26 -10.08
N VAL A 51 -6.90 -1.00 -9.99
CA VAL A 51 -6.27 -1.58 -8.81
C VAL A 51 -4.80 -1.82 -9.09
N ILE A 52 -3.94 -1.31 -8.21
CA ILE A 52 -2.48 -1.42 -8.33
C ILE A 52 -1.98 -2.19 -7.12
N MET A 53 -1.39 -3.36 -7.39
CA MET A 53 -0.77 -4.23 -6.41
C MET A 53 0.72 -3.93 -6.37
N VAL A 54 1.19 -3.39 -5.25
CA VAL A 54 2.61 -3.10 -5.04
C VAL A 54 3.23 -4.22 -4.21
N ARG A 55 4.40 -4.68 -4.63
CA ARG A 55 5.21 -5.62 -3.86
C ARG A 55 6.65 -5.14 -3.73
N VAL A 56 7.31 -5.55 -2.66
CA VAL A 56 8.71 -5.21 -2.36
C VAL A 56 9.58 -6.47 -2.34
N GLY A 57 10.79 -6.37 -2.84
CA GLY A 57 11.78 -7.43 -2.75
C GLY A 57 13.00 -7.14 -3.62
N TRP A 58 13.92 -8.07 -3.62
CA TRP A 58 15.23 -7.91 -4.26
C TRP A 58 15.60 -9.20 -5.00
N SER A 59 16.61 -9.11 -5.84
CA SER A 59 17.27 -10.27 -6.43
C SER A 59 17.93 -11.14 -5.33
N ALA A 60 18.24 -12.39 -5.67
CA ALA A 60 18.78 -13.35 -4.71
C ALA A 60 20.12 -12.88 -4.09
N ASP A 61 20.89 -12.09 -4.81
CA ASP A 61 22.17 -11.51 -4.36
C ASP A 61 22.02 -10.14 -3.68
N PHE A 62 20.79 -9.61 -3.58
CA PHE A 62 20.50 -8.28 -3.03
C PHE A 62 21.35 -7.15 -3.65
N ALA A 63 21.75 -7.28 -4.93
CA ALA A 63 22.60 -6.31 -5.59
C ALA A 63 22.01 -4.90 -5.58
N GLU A 64 20.69 -4.78 -5.79
CA GLU A 64 19.95 -3.52 -5.84
C GLU A 64 19.35 -3.08 -4.49
N ALA A 65 19.62 -3.79 -3.39
CA ALA A 65 19.18 -3.38 -2.07
C ALA A 65 19.95 -2.16 -1.56
N LEU A 66 19.26 -1.33 -0.78
CA LEU A 66 19.92 -0.22 -0.06
C LEU A 66 20.89 -0.76 0.99
N LYS A 67 22.10 -0.25 1.01
CA LYS A 67 23.22 -0.75 1.85
C LYS A 67 23.86 0.33 2.73
N GLN A 68 23.20 1.47 2.85
CA GLN A 68 23.70 2.55 3.71
C GLN A 68 23.79 2.08 5.17
N PRO A 69 24.82 2.52 5.92
CA PRO A 69 24.89 2.26 7.36
C PRO A 69 23.66 2.83 8.08
N VAL A 70 23.03 2.02 8.92
CA VAL A 70 21.88 2.40 9.76
C VAL A 70 22.04 1.79 11.14
N ASP A 71 21.44 2.40 12.17
CA ASP A 71 21.51 1.92 13.55
C ASP A 71 20.74 0.61 13.74
N ALA A 72 19.58 0.47 13.06
CA ALA A 72 18.76 -0.74 13.09
C ALA A 72 18.86 -1.47 11.74
N GLN A 73 19.92 -2.25 11.58
CA GLN A 73 20.16 -2.99 10.36
C GLN A 73 19.25 -4.24 10.30
N ALA A 74 18.52 -4.38 9.19
CA ALA A 74 17.77 -5.61 8.96
C ALA A 74 18.74 -6.81 8.80
N PRO A 75 18.44 -7.98 9.37
CA PRO A 75 19.26 -9.17 9.17
C PRO A 75 19.33 -9.51 7.68
N ALA A 76 20.53 -9.81 7.20
CA ALA A 76 20.74 -10.31 5.84
C ALA A 76 20.33 -11.79 5.78
N HIS A 77 19.10 -12.05 5.38
CA HIS A 77 18.59 -13.41 5.17
C HIS A 77 18.12 -13.57 3.73
N ALA A 78 18.27 -14.77 3.19
CA ALA A 78 17.58 -15.13 1.97
C ALA A 78 16.07 -14.92 2.15
N LEU A 79 15.41 -14.38 1.14
CA LEU A 79 13.96 -14.24 1.16
C LEU A 79 13.31 -15.63 1.17
N PRO A 80 12.24 -15.85 1.96
CA PRO A 80 11.47 -17.09 1.90
C PRO A 80 10.96 -17.35 0.47
N ASP A 81 10.77 -18.61 0.10
CA ASP A 81 10.31 -19.01 -1.24
C ASP A 81 8.98 -18.36 -1.63
N ASN A 82 8.08 -18.15 -0.64
CA ASN A 82 6.78 -17.51 -0.84
C ASN A 82 6.82 -15.96 -0.70
N TRP A 83 7.98 -15.35 -0.58
CA TRP A 83 8.11 -13.90 -0.35
C TRP A 83 7.25 -13.06 -1.29
N TRP A 84 7.24 -13.42 -2.57
CA TRP A 84 6.59 -12.68 -3.64
C TRP A 84 5.11 -13.01 -3.83
N THR A 85 4.61 -14.06 -3.15
CA THR A 85 3.26 -14.58 -3.35
C THR A 85 2.23 -13.66 -2.73
N TYR A 86 1.19 -13.31 -3.47
CA TYR A 86 0.01 -12.69 -2.89
C TYR A 86 -0.88 -13.76 -2.26
N PRO A 87 -1.45 -13.52 -1.07
CA PRO A 87 -2.40 -14.46 -0.48
C PRO A 87 -3.63 -14.61 -1.38
N VAL A 88 -4.11 -15.84 -1.54
CA VAL A 88 -5.28 -16.14 -2.39
C VAL A 88 -6.50 -15.33 -1.97
N SER A 89 -6.67 -15.07 -0.67
CA SER A 89 -7.76 -14.28 -0.11
C SER A 89 -7.76 -12.81 -0.52
N LEU A 90 -6.62 -12.27 -0.99
CA LEU A 90 -6.55 -10.91 -1.54
C LEU A 90 -7.30 -10.80 -2.89
N GLY A 91 -7.46 -11.91 -3.59
CA GLY A 91 -8.18 -11.95 -4.86
C GLY A 91 -7.53 -11.12 -5.97
N LYS A 92 -6.17 -11.11 -6.03
CA LYS A 92 -5.44 -10.47 -7.14
C LYS A 92 -5.89 -11.05 -8.48
N ARG A 93 -6.11 -10.17 -9.47
CA ARG A 93 -6.50 -10.54 -10.84
C ARG A 93 -5.40 -10.19 -11.84
N ASP A 94 -5.39 -10.85 -12.98
CA ASP A 94 -4.45 -10.54 -14.07
C ASP A 94 -4.66 -9.15 -14.66
N SER A 95 -5.86 -8.58 -14.50
CA SER A 95 -6.18 -7.20 -14.88
C SER A 95 -5.61 -6.14 -13.95
N ASP A 96 -5.15 -6.52 -12.76
CA ASP A 96 -4.56 -5.58 -11.81
C ASP A 96 -3.15 -5.17 -12.27
N ILE A 97 -2.83 -3.91 -12.08
CA ILE A 97 -1.51 -3.39 -12.38
C ILE A 97 -0.55 -3.86 -11.27
N GLU A 98 0.59 -4.40 -11.63
CA GLU A 98 1.60 -4.82 -10.68
C GLU A 98 2.80 -3.88 -10.72
N VAL A 99 3.22 -3.41 -9.54
CA VAL A 99 4.41 -2.56 -9.37
C VAL A 99 5.36 -3.24 -8.40
N THR A 100 6.61 -3.40 -8.78
CA THR A 100 7.66 -3.95 -7.92
C THR A 100 8.64 -2.85 -7.51
N LYS A 101 8.82 -2.67 -6.19
CA LYS A 101 9.75 -1.69 -5.62
C LYS A 101 10.91 -2.36 -4.87
N ARG A 102 11.98 -1.59 -4.64
CA ARG A 102 13.22 -2.04 -3.99
C ARG A 102 13.52 -1.32 -2.67
N GLN A 103 12.61 -0.44 -2.26
CA GLN A 103 12.68 0.40 -1.06
C GLN A 103 11.28 0.62 -0.47
N TRP A 104 11.16 1.48 0.53
CA TRP A 104 9.89 1.71 1.23
C TRP A 104 8.82 2.37 0.36
N GLY A 105 9.15 3.49 -0.27
CA GLY A 105 8.19 4.22 -1.11
C GLY A 105 7.98 3.54 -2.46
N ALA A 106 6.77 3.63 -2.99
CA ALA A 106 6.38 2.95 -4.22
C ALA A 106 6.59 3.78 -5.50
N PHE A 107 6.95 5.06 -5.39
CA PHE A 107 7.13 5.94 -6.56
C PHE A 107 8.54 5.92 -7.12
N TYR A 108 9.55 6.04 -6.26
CA TYR A 108 10.93 6.16 -6.72
C TYR A 108 11.40 4.87 -7.42
N GLY A 109 11.90 5.03 -8.65
CA GLY A 109 12.47 3.93 -9.44
C GLY A 109 11.45 2.89 -9.91
N THR A 110 10.15 3.22 -9.92
CA THR A 110 9.07 2.37 -10.44
C THR A 110 8.28 3.11 -11.52
N ASP A 111 7.34 2.42 -12.13
CA ASP A 111 6.42 3.01 -13.10
C ASP A 111 5.07 3.43 -12.47
N LEU A 112 4.94 3.46 -11.12
CA LEU A 112 3.67 3.78 -10.47
C LEU A 112 3.12 5.13 -10.91
N GLU A 113 3.92 6.20 -10.90
CA GLU A 113 3.47 7.52 -11.32
C GLU A 113 3.02 7.53 -12.79
N LEU A 114 3.79 6.88 -13.66
CA LEU A 114 3.44 6.74 -15.08
C LEU A 114 2.09 6.05 -15.26
N GLN A 115 1.85 4.96 -14.52
CA GLN A 115 0.59 4.22 -14.56
C GLN A 115 -0.60 5.08 -14.13
N LEU A 116 -0.43 5.88 -13.05
CA LEU A 116 -1.46 6.78 -12.55
C LEU A 116 -1.72 7.95 -13.52
N ARG A 117 -0.67 8.66 -13.93
CA ARG A 117 -0.80 9.86 -14.80
C ARG A 117 -1.41 9.55 -16.15
N ARG A 118 -0.98 8.46 -16.80
CA ARG A 118 -1.50 8.07 -18.11
C ARG A 118 -2.97 7.63 -18.09
N ARG A 119 -3.50 7.27 -16.91
CA ARG A 119 -4.92 6.95 -16.71
C ARG A 119 -5.73 8.15 -16.22
N GLY A 120 -5.12 9.33 -16.09
CA GLY A 120 -5.79 10.53 -15.58
C GLY A 120 -6.17 10.44 -14.10
N ILE A 121 -5.48 9.60 -13.34
CA ILE A 121 -5.71 9.46 -11.90
C ILE A 121 -5.15 10.67 -11.16
N ASP A 122 -5.96 11.27 -10.31
CA ASP A 122 -5.58 12.35 -9.40
C ASP A 122 -5.77 12.01 -7.92
N THR A 123 -6.46 10.91 -7.63
CA THR A 123 -6.82 10.48 -6.27
C THR A 123 -6.36 9.03 -6.03
N ILE A 124 -5.70 8.79 -4.92
CA ILE A 124 -5.20 7.48 -4.51
C ILE A 124 -5.89 7.05 -3.22
N ILE A 125 -6.54 5.89 -3.24
CA ILE A 125 -6.93 5.14 -2.06
C ILE A 125 -5.74 4.26 -1.70
N LEU A 126 -5.20 4.39 -0.48
CA LEU A 126 -3.95 3.75 -0.07
C LEU A 126 -4.18 2.86 1.16
N CYS A 127 -3.73 1.62 1.08
CA CYS A 127 -3.78 0.65 2.17
C CYS A 127 -2.58 -0.30 2.14
N GLY A 128 -2.39 -1.11 3.16
CA GLY A 128 -1.35 -2.15 3.20
C GLY A 128 -0.49 -2.20 4.46
N ILE A 129 0.66 -2.83 4.38
CA ILE A 129 1.61 -3.09 5.46
C ILE A 129 3.03 -2.67 5.01
N SER A 130 3.82 -1.96 5.86
CA SER A 130 3.50 -1.45 7.19
C SER A 130 3.09 0.01 7.11
N THR A 131 2.14 0.41 7.95
CA THR A 131 1.57 1.77 8.00
C THR A 131 2.63 2.87 8.01
N ASN A 132 3.58 2.79 8.94
CA ASN A 132 4.63 3.80 9.18
C ASN A 132 5.87 3.63 8.28
N ILE A 133 5.88 2.64 7.38
CA ILE A 133 7.01 2.34 6.50
C ILE A 133 6.58 2.49 5.04
N GLY A 134 6.16 1.42 4.38
CA GLY A 134 5.81 1.46 2.95
C GLY A 134 4.60 2.33 2.64
N VAL A 135 3.56 2.28 3.48
CA VAL A 135 2.34 3.09 3.28
C VAL A 135 2.65 4.57 3.46
N GLU A 136 3.28 4.97 4.57
CA GLU A 136 3.59 6.37 4.85
C GLU A 136 4.60 6.95 3.85
N SER A 137 5.66 6.21 3.50
CA SER A 137 6.63 6.67 2.50
C SER A 137 5.96 6.90 1.15
N THR A 138 5.06 6.00 0.73
CA THR A 138 4.29 6.16 -0.51
C THR A 138 3.34 7.35 -0.43
N ALA A 139 2.66 7.53 0.70
CA ALA A 139 1.75 8.64 0.93
C ALA A 139 2.45 10.01 0.84
N ARG A 140 3.61 10.15 1.47
CA ARG A 140 4.42 11.38 1.42
C ARG A 140 4.83 11.72 -0.01
N ASN A 141 5.35 10.75 -0.77
CA ASN A 141 5.71 10.95 -2.16
C ASN A 141 4.48 11.31 -3.02
N ALA A 142 3.36 10.62 -2.86
CA ALA A 142 2.14 10.90 -3.60
C ALA A 142 1.64 12.33 -3.36
N TRP A 143 1.65 12.79 -2.11
CA TRP A 143 1.26 14.14 -1.75
C TRP A 143 2.18 15.20 -2.38
N GLU A 144 3.50 15.01 -2.32
CA GLU A 144 4.49 15.91 -2.94
C GLU A 144 4.37 15.94 -4.47
N LEU A 145 3.92 14.83 -5.09
CA LEU A 145 3.61 14.74 -6.52
C LEU A 145 2.22 15.33 -6.88
N GLY A 146 1.47 15.82 -5.89
CA GLY A 146 0.18 16.49 -6.11
C GLY A 146 -1.01 15.55 -6.26
N PHE A 147 -0.92 14.30 -5.78
CA PHE A 147 -2.08 13.41 -5.70
C PHE A 147 -2.92 13.68 -4.46
N ASN A 148 -4.24 13.60 -4.61
CA ASN A 148 -5.15 13.52 -3.49
C ASN A 148 -5.05 12.13 -2.84
N LEU A 149 -5.03 12.09 -1.50
CA LEU A 149 -4.89 10.85 -0.76
C LEU A 149 -6.10 10.53 0.11
N VAL A 150 -6.48 9.27 0.11
CA VAL A 150 -7.41 8.68 1.07
C VAL A 150 -6.74 7.44 1.66
N ILE A 151 -6.29 7.54 2.89
CA ILE A 151 -5.66 6.45 3.63
C ILE A 151 -6.77 5.64 4.31
N VAL A 152 -6.76 4.32 4.09
CA VAL A 152 -7.75 3.43 4.68
C VAL A 152 -7.19 2.85 5.97
N GLU A 153 -7.60 3.46 7.10
CA GLU A 153 -7.03 3.18 8.43
C GLU A 153 -7.11 1.69 8.76
N ASP A 154 -8.32 1.11 8.69
CA ASP A 154 -8.58 -0.27 9.07
C ASP A 154 -8.10 -1.33 8.07
N ALA A 155 -7.61 -0.90 6.90
CA ALA A 155 -6.90 -1.73 5.92
C ALA A 155 -5.38 -1.50 5.94
N CYS A 156 -4.84 -0.97 7.03
CA CYS A 156 -3.42 -0.83 7.29
C CYS A 156 -3.05 -1.48 8.63
N SER A 157 -1.80 -1.92 8.76
CA SER A 157 -1.23 -2.39 10.03
C SER A 157 0.26 -2.11 10.07
N ALA A 158 0.85 -2.11 11.26
CA ALA A 158 2.28 -1.88 11.49
C ALA A 158 2.85 -2.95 12.44
N ALA A 159 4.13 -2.85 12.80
CA ALA A 159 4.73 -3.77 13.77
C ALA A 159 4.12 -3.62 15.18
N SER A 160 3.50 -2.46 15.48
CA SER A 160 2.71 -2.26 16.69
C SER A 160 1.57 -1.26 16.46
N ALA A 161 0.56 -1.33 17.31
CA ALA A 161 -0.55 -0.36 17.28
C ALA A 161 -0.08 1.07 17.51
N GLU A 162 0.95 1.28 18.32
CA GLU A 162 1.53 2.61 18.58
C GLU A 162 2.14 3.22 17.31
N GLN A 163 2.91 2.44 16.56
CA GLN A 163 3.51 2.90 15.30
C GLN A 163 2.44 3.24 14.26
N HIS A 164 1.42 2.41 14.12
CA HIS A 164 0.27 2.68 13.27
C HIS A 164 -0.44 3.97 13.68
N GLN A 165 -0.79 4.09 14.96
CA GLN A 165 -1.52 5.25 15.48
C GLN A 165 -0.72 6.55 15.32
N SER A 166 0.60 6.51 15.45
CA SER A 166 1.46 7.68 15.22
C SER A 166 1.30 8.24 13.80
N SER A 167 1.36 7.38 12.78
CA SER A 167 1.14 7.82 11.39
C SER A 167 -0.29 8.32 11.17
N MET A 168 -1.29 7.60 11.69
CA MET A 168 -2.71 7.94 11.53
C MET A 168 -3.07 9.27 12.19
N THR A 169 -2.43 9.63 13.31
CA THR A 169 -2.74 10.84 14.07
C THR A 169 -1.91 12.05 13.64
N HIS A 170 -0.62 11.84 13.38
CA HIS A 170 0.31 12.96 13.25
C HIS A 170 0.72 13.27 11.81
N ILE A 171 0.66 12.29 10.91
CA ILE A 171 1.14 12.43 9.53
C ILE A 171 0.00 12.48 8.52
N PHE A 172 -0.80 11.43 8.44
CA PHE A 172 -1.79 11.30 7.38
C PHE A 172 -2.85 12.39 7.33
N PRO A 173 -3.36 12.94 8.47
CA PRO A 173 -4.31 14.05 8.41
C PRO A 173 -3.75 15.35 7.80
N ARG A 174 -2.42 15.47 7.70
CA ARG A 174 -1.74 16.62 7.08
C ARG A 174 -1.56 16.49 5.57
N ILE A 175 -1.63 15.27 5.05
CA ILE A 175 -1.34 14.99 3.64
C ILE A 175 -2.50 14.30 2.92
N GLY A 176 -3.56 13.90 3.63
CA GLY A 176 -4.70 13.20 3.05
C GLY A 176 -5.88 13.10 4.00
N ARG A 177 -6.84 12.31 3.61
CA ARG A 177 -8.05 12.02 4.39
C ARG A 177 -7.95 10.60 4.92
N VAL A 178 -8.10 10.42 6.23
CA VAL A 178 -8.11 9.09 6.87
C VAL A 178 -9.56 8.60 6.95
N ARG A 179 -9.84 7.41 6.42
CA ARG A 179 -11.19 6.84 6.34
C ARG A 179 -11.14 5.34 6.64
N SER A 180 -12.29 4.79 6.99
CA SER A 180 -12.49 3.33 7.09
C SER A 180 -12.79 2.69 5.73
N THR A 181 -12.63 1.38 5.66
CA THR A 181 -13.03 0.58 4.50
C THR A 181 -14.49 0.85 4.11
N ASP A 182 -15.42 0.83 5.07
CA ASP A 182 -16.85 0.99 4.79
C ASP A 182 -17.19 2.40 4.27
N GLU A 183 -16.48 3.44 4.73
CA GLU A 183 -16.63 4.80 4.16
C GLU A 183 -16.21 4.85 2.69
N ILE A 184 -15.13 4.14 2.31
CA ILE A 184 -14.68 4.07 0.92
C ILE A 184 -15.66 3.28 0.06
N LEU A 185 -16.14 2.13 0.54
CA LEU A 185 -17.12 1.32 -0.16
C LEU A 185 -18.42 2.08 -0.45
N SER A 186 -18.77 3.01 0.44
CA SER A 186 -19.94 3.88 0.29
C SER A 186 -19.69 5.10 -0.60
N ALA A 187 -18.43 5.48 -0.79
CA ALA A 187 -18.02 6.67 -1.55
C ALA A 187 -17.82 6.41 -3.05
N LEU A 188 -17.60 5.13 -3.43
CA LEU A 188 -17.45 4.61 -4.80
C LEU A 188 -18.77 4.01 -5.30
#